data_d24b16371cb873dace6ca492cdd64419
#
_entry.id   d24b16371cb873dace6ca492cdd64419
#
_cell.length_a   1.000
_cell.length_b   1.000
_cell.length_c   1.000
_cell.angle_alpha   90.00
_cell.angle_beta   90.00
_cell.angle_gamma   90.00
#
_symmetry.space_group_name_H-M   'P 1'
#
loop_
_entity.id
_entity.type
_entity.pdbx_description
1 polymer ?
#
loop_
_entity_poly.entity_id
_entity_poly.type
_entity_poly.pdbx_seq_one_letter_code
_entity_poly.pdbx_strand_id
1 'polypeptide(L)'
;MARTRTTKKLAQRIDLNYFKRPTPLKRAKFWLSLLLPLLALAWIAWHGFSADHRVYSSGRLSRAHAVLEKECSACHIRQAEKFSARAADSACLACHDGPAHHSSRIPAPDCATCHTEHRGLANLSAVRDQACASCHRDLKSGHPDTRYVSQIHSLEKDHPELAALRAVNGVPASDPAKIKLNHAIHMNPIRQGPNGALVNLECGNCHRPAAAAPGLDYSDAKYRAAAVSYKDGDEILPASSEGLKPPKPDTGRELMAPVKFADACAGCHLLTFDKRFDEGVPHDRPELVLAFLITKFQQYIGTHPAEVRVQRDPGRDLSGKPLPPQVRVLTPAQWVAERTADAEELLWRKTCKQCHALTTQQNSALPEVAAANVRAQWMPHAKFDHDAHRGFSCVSCHAKAPTSTESSDILLPGIAACKTCHAPGPGHADSRCSECHTYHDWSKRKEVTPKFTLPALRTGGP
;
A
#
# COMPACT_ATOMS: atom_id res chain seq x y z
N MET A 1 69.05 -77.29 -1.15
CA MET A 1 69.22 -76.56 -2.44
C MET A 1 67.85 -76.03 -2.87
N ALA A 2 67.62 -74.72 -2.75
CA ALA A 2 66.35 -74.12 -3.17
C ALA A 2 66.36 -73.99 -4.71
N ARG A 3 65.47 -74.70 -5.33
CA ARG A 3 65.24 -74.65 -6.82
C ARG A 3 64.76 -73.31 -7.23
N THR A 4 65.66 -72.44 -7.78
CA THR A 4 65.32 -71.13 -8.35
C THR A 4 64.26 -71.34 -9.46
N ARG A 5 63.12 -70.88 -9.22
CA ARG A 5 62.00 -70.83 -10.24
C ARG A 5 62.38 -69.82 -11.29
N THR A 6 62.66 -70.29 -12.49
CA THR A 6 62.97 -69.42 -13.61
C THR A 6 61.76 -68.56 -13.98
N THR A 7 62.00 -67.32 -14.36
CA THR A 7 60.96 -66.35 -14.76
C THR A 7 60.00 -66.91 -15.87
N LYS A 8 60.56 -67.81 -16.74
CA LYS A 8 59.79 -68.51 -17.74
C LYS A 8 58.67 -69.44 -17.16
N LYS A 9 59.01 -70.18 -16.07
CA LYS A 9 58.03 -71.03 -15.36
C LYS A 9 56.99 -70.23 -14.60
N LEU A 10 57.33 -68.99 -14.15
CA LEU A 10 56.36 -68.05 -13.54
C LEU A 10 55.42 -67.52 -14.60
N ALA A 11 55.96 -67.10 -15.75
CA ALA A 11 55.13 -66.54 -16.86
C ALA A 11 54.16 -67.57 -17.43
N GLN A 12 54.53 -68.85 -17.49
CA GLN A 12 53.61 -69.94 -17.89
C GLN A 12 52.44 -70.22 -16.91
N ARG A 13 52.50 -69.70 -15.69
CA ARG A 13 51.42 -69.78 -14.68
C ARG A 13 50.49 -68.59 -14.73
N ILE A 14 50.88 -67.51 -15.44
CA ILE A 14 50.02 -66.34 -15.58
C ILE A 14 49.04 -66.62 -16.72
N ASP A 15 47.75 -66.72 -16.38
CA ASP A 15 46.68 -66.84 -17.37
C ASP A 15 46.54 -65.49 -18.11
N LEU A 16 47.18 -65.37 -19.26
CA LEU A 16 47.14 -64.20 -20.09
C LEU A 16 45.73 -63.82 -20.57
N ASN A 17 44.81 -64.73 -20.46
CA ASN A 17 43.38 -64.48 -20.77
C ASN A 17 42.53 -64.10 -19.57
N TYR A 18 43.14 -64.01 -18.36
CA TYR A 18 42.41 -63.69 -17.14
C TYR A 18 41.52 -62.40 -17.26
N PHE A 19 42.09 -61.36 -17.88
CA PHE A 19 41.37 -60.10 -18.11
C PHE A 19 40.35 -60.19 -19.24
N LYS A 20 40.49 -61.18 -20.17
CA LYS A 20 39.58 -61.40 -21.27
C LYS A 20 38.39 -62.29 -20.91
N ARG A 21 38.51 -63.06 -19.82
CA ARG A 21 37.40 -63.90 -19.35
C ARG A 21 36.30 -63.04 -18.75
N PRO A 22 35.06 -63.15 -19.20
CA PRO A 22 33.94 -62.40 -18.65
C PRO A 22 33.65 -62.95 -17.22
N THR A 23 34.10 -62.24 -16.20
CA THR A 23 33.70 -62.53 -14.81
C THR A 23 32.19 -62.41 -14.62
N PRO A 24 31.59 -63.07 -13.67
CA PRO A 24 30.15 -62.94 -13.40
C PRO A 24 29.75 -61.45 -13.21
N LEU A 25 30.63 -60.67 -12.54
CA LEU A 25 30.40 -59.25 -12.31
C LEU A 25 30.44 -58.44 -13.64
N LYS A 26 31.37 -58.78 -14.55
CA LYS A 26 31.40 -58.11 -15.86
C LYS A 26 30.19 -58.47 -16.73
N ARG A 27 29.74 -59.71 -16.68
CA ARG A 27 28.52 -60.13 -17.37
C ARG A 27 27.28 -59.45 -16.76
N ALA A 28 27.14 -59.38 -15.45
CA ALA A 28 26.06 -58.72 -14.78
C ALA A 28 26.04 -57.19 -15.11
N LYS A 29 27.21 -56.54 -15.06
CA LYS A 29 27.36 -55.13 -15.44
C LYS A 29 26.92 -54.87 -16.89
N PHE A 30 27.35 -55.72 -17.83
CA PHE A 30 26.94 -55.64 -19.22
C PHE A 30 25.42 -55.79 -19.42
N TRP A 31 24.84 -56.82 -18.84
CA TRP A 31 23.40 -57.04 -18.93
C TRP A 31 22.60 -55.95 -18.23
N LEU A 32 23.02 -55.47 -17.06
CA LEU A 32 22.36 -54.37 -16.37
C LEU A 32 22.46 -53.06 -17.17
N SER A 33 23.61 -52.78 -17.80
CA SER A 33 23.77 -51.57 -18.62
C SER A 33 22.93 -51.60 -19.89
N LEU A 34 22.50 -52.78 -20.35
CA LEU A 34 21.61 -52.90 -21.49
C LEU A 34 20.13 -52.99 -21.07
N LEU A 35 19.84 -53.77 -20.07
CA LEU A 35 18.45 -54.04 -19.65
C LEU A 35 17.82 -52.84 -18.92
N LEU A 36 18.59 -52.11 -18.08
CA LEU A 36 18.05 -50.95 -17.36
C LEU A 36 17.58 -49.81 -18.30
N PRO A 37 18.36 -49.41 -19.31
CA PRO A 37 17.87 -48.44 -20.30
C PRO A 37 16.69 -48.92 -21.11
N LEU A 38 16.69 -50.23 -21.52
CA LEU A 38 15.55 -50.83 -22.26
C LEU A 38 14.30 -50.86 -21.42
N LEU A 39 14.39 -51.26 -20.14
CA LEU A 39 13.25 -51.26 -19.22
C LEU A 39 12.76 -49.81 -18.98
N ALA A 40 13.68 -48.85 -18.82
CA ALA A 40 13.30 -47.45 -18.69
C ALA A 40 12.59 -46.92 -19.93
N LEU A 41 13.08 -47.24 -21.14
CA LEU A 41 12.42 -46.88 -22.40
C LEU A 41 11.05 -47.55 -22.55
N ALA A 42 10.95 -48.84 -22.22
CA ALA A 42 9.69 -49.55 -22.25
C ALA A 42 8.68 -48.95 -21.25
N TRP A 43 9.12 -48.59 -20.07
CA TRP A 43 8.30 -47.93 -19.06
C TRP A 43 7.83 -46.55 -19.50
N ILE A 44 8.73 -45.72 -20.08
CA ILE A 44 8.35 -44.42 -20.66
C ILE A 44 7.33 -44.64 -21.81
N ALA A 45 7.62 -45.57 -22.74
CA ALA A 45 6.73 -45.86 -23.86
C ALA A 45 5.36 -46.33 -23.36
N TRP A 46 5.31 -47.22 -22.36
CA TRP A 46 4.06 -47.67 -21.73
C TRP A 46 3.23 -46.49 -21.24
N HIS A 47 3.84 -45.55 -20.51
CA HIS A 47 3.16 -44.34 -20.04
C HIS A 47 2.74 -43.41 -21.19
N GLY A 48 3.43 -43.44 -22.32
CA GLY A 48 3.03 -42.71 -23.53
C GLY A 48 1.75 -43.25 -24.19
N PHE A 49 1.51 -44.54 -24.05
CA PHE A 49 0.29 -45.21 -24.56
C PHE A 49 -0.83 -45.31 -23.50
N SER A 50 -0.51 -45.11 -22.24
CA SER A 50 -1.49 -45.16 -21.16
C SER A 50 -2.13 -43.77 -20.98
N ALA A 51 -3.31 -43.75 -20.35
CA ALA A 51 -3.95 -42.48 -19.99
C ALA A 51 -3.26 -41.73 -18.85
N ASP A 52 -2.18 -42.28 -18.28
CA ASP A 52 -1.42 -41.66 -17.17
C ASP A 52 -0.18 -40.94 -17.71
N HIS A 53 -0.34 -39.66 -18.03
CA HIS A 53 0.72 -38.82 -18.55
C HIS A 53 1.55 -38.10 -17.45
N ARG A 54 1.37 -38.48 -16.17
CA ARG A 54 2.09 -37.81 -15.04
C ARG A 54 3.61 -37.92 -15.14
N VAL A 55 4.13 -38.94 -15.79
CA VAL A 55 5.56 -39.15 -16.05
C VAL A 55 6.17 -38.04 -16.93
N TYR A 56 5.37 -37.45 -17.80
CA TYR A 56 5.79 -36.36 -18.68
C TYR A 56 5.53 -34.99 -18.11
N SER A 57 4.82 -34.90 -16.98
CA SER A 57 4.56 -33.64 -16.29
C SER A 57 5.69 -33.34 -15.33
N SER A 58 6.13 -32.07 -15.27
CA SER A 58 7.12 -31.61 -14.28
C SER A 58 6.57 -31.53 -12.85
N GLY A 59 5.30 -31.83 -12.65
CA GLY A 59 4.63 -31.87 -11.35
C GLY A 59 3.12 -31.64 -11.47
N ARG A 60 2.44 -31.58 -10.33
CA ARG A 60 1.01 -31.32 -10.26
C ARG A 60 0.72 -29.86 -10.54
N LEU A 61 -0.48 -29.60 -11.05
CA LEU A 61 -0.99 -28.23 -11.19
C LEU A 61 -1.25 -27.59 -9.83
N SER A 62 -1.28 -26.26 -9.81
CA SER A 62 -1.71 -25.49 -8.66
C SER A 62 -3.15 -25.85 -8.26
N ARG A 63 -3.51 -25.59 -7.00
CA ARG A 63 -4.86 -25.90 -6.49
C ARG A 63 -5.96 -25.24 -7.34
N ALA A 64 -5.71 -24.03 -7.82
CA ALA A 64 -6.66 -23.27 -8.65
C ALA A 64 -6.95 -23.95 -9.98
N HIS A 65 -5.96 -24.64 -10.56
CA HIS A 65 -6.05 -25.32 -11.85
C HIS A 65 -6.14 -26.86 -11.75
N ALA A 66 -6.26 -27.41 -10.54
CA ALA A 66 -6.28 -28.85 -10.31
C ALA A 66 -7.39 -29.57 -11.10
N VAL A 67 -8.51 -28.90 -11.38
CA VAL A 67 -9.60 -29.41 -12.21
C VAL A 67 -9.17 -29.69 -13.65
N LEU A 68 -8.13 -29.02 -14.14
CA LEU A 68 -7.59 -29.15 -15.50
C LEU A 68 -6.40 -30.14 -15.57
N GLU A 69 -6.09 -30.89 -14.50
CA GLU A 69 -4.89 -31.75 -14.42
C GLU A 69 -4.81 -32.80 -15.54
N LYS A 70 -5.93 -33.17 -16.13
CA LYS A 70 -6.01 -34.12 -17.25
C LYS A 70 -6.12 -33.44 -18.63
N GLU A 71 -6.35 -32.15 -18.66
CA GLU A 71 -6.60 -31.36 -19.86
C GLU A 71 -5.37 -30.53 -20.26
N CYS A 72 -4.30 -31.22 -20.66
CA CYS A 72 -3.04 -30.57 -21.07
C CYS A 72 -3.25 -29.52 -22.18
N SER A 73 -4.18 -29.79 -23.10
CA SER A 73 -4.54 -28.90 -24.20
C SER A 73 -5.20 -27.59 -23.79
N ALA A 74 -5.70 -27.50 -22.56
CA ALA A 74 -6.25 -26.25 -22.01
C ALA A 74 -5.19 -25.15 -21.93
N CYS A 75 -3.92 -25.52 -21.71
CA CYS A 75 -2.80 -24.60 -21.55
C CYS A 75 -1.74 -24.77 -22.66
N HIS A 76 -1.47 -26.02 -23.07
CA HIS A 76 -0.44 -26.35 -24.05
C HIS A 76 -1.03 -26.51 -25.44
N ILE A 77 -0.81 -25.51 -26.29
CA ILE A 77 -1.31 -25.50 -27.66
C ILE A 77 -0.35 -26.31 -28.56
N ARG A 78 -0.88 -27.23 -29.34
CA ARG A 78 -0.11 -27.90 -30.40
C ARG A 78 0.12 -26.90 -31.56
N GLN A 79 1.35 -26.48 -31.77
CA GLN A 79 1.73 -25.74 -32.96
C GLN A 79 2.41 -26.68 -33.96
N ALA A 80 1.84 -26.82 -35.15
CA ALA A 80 2.42 -27.63 -36.24
C ALA A 80 2.85 -29.04 -35.77
N GLU A 81 1.96 -29.77 -35.13
CA GLU A 81 2.15 -31.13 -34.59
C GLU A 81 3.19 -31.28 -33.44
N LYS A 82 3.83 -30.19 -33.05
CA LYS A 82 4.77 -30.20 -31.90
C LYS A 82 4.11 -29.69 -30.65
N PHE A 83 4.28 -30.43 -29.58
CA PHE A 83 3.89 -29.99 -28.23
C PHE A 83 4.80 -28.86 -27.77
N SER A 84 4.22 -27.71 -27.41
CA SER A 84 4.97 -26.64 -26.80
C SER A 84 5.02 -26.85 -25.28
N ALA A 85 6.20 -27.01 -24.72
CA ALA A 85 6.39 -27.08 -23.27
C ALA A 85 6.00 -25.78 -22.55
N ARG A 86 6.02 -24.65 -23.26
CA ARG A 86 5.61 -23.35 -22.73
C ARG A 86 4.15 -23.09 -23.13
N ALA A 87 3.32 -22.78 -22.14
CA ALA A 87 1.95 -22.35 -22.40
C ALA A 87 1.94 -20.98 -23.08
N ALA A 88 1.11 -20.81 -24.10
CA ALA A 88 0.93 -19.54 -24.76
C ALA A 88 -0.01 -18.63 -23.93
N ASP A 89 0.23 -17.33 -23.94
CA ASP A 89 -0.60 -16.36 -23.22
C ASP A 89 -2.06 -16.39 -23.64
N SER A 90 -2.35 -16.72 -24.92
CA SER A 90 -3.71 -16.89 -25.41
C SER A 90 -4.50 -17.97 -24.65
N ALA A 91 -3.82 -19.00 -24.14
CA ALA A 91 -4.45 -20.02 -23.30
C ALA A 91 -4.84 -19.46 -21.93
N CYS A 92 -3.99 -18.64 -21.32
CA CYS A 92 -4.27 -17.97 -20.05
C CYS A 92 -5.39 -16.93 -20.22
N LEU A 93 -5.29 -16.09 -21.24
CA LEU A 93 -6.23 -15.02 -21.56
C LEU A 93 -7.62 -15.53 -22.00
N ALA A 94 -7.76 -16.81 -22.27
CA ALA A 94 -9.05 -17.41 -22.49
C ALA A 94 -9.97 -17.38 -21.26
N CYS A 95 -9.38 -17.40 -20.06
CA CYS A 95 -10.08 -17.42 -18.78
C CYS A 95 -9.71 -16.24 -17.88
N HIS A 96 -8.53 -15.67 -18.02
CA HIS A 96 -8.00 -14.58 -17.20
C HIS A 96 -7.94 -13.25 -17.94
N ASP A 97 -8.00 -12.15 -17.20
CA ASP A 97 -7.70 -10.83 -17.72
C ASP A 97 -6.20 -10.67 -17.97
N GLY A 98 -5.85 -9.82 -18.92
CA GLY A 98 -4.47 -9.46 -19.17
C GLY A 98 -3.90 -8.53 -18.10
N PRO A 99 -2.57 -8.40 -18.04
CA PRO A 99 -1.93 -7.46 -17.13
C PRO A 99 -2.20 -6.01 -17.51
N ALA A 100 -2.36 -5.15 -16.50
CA ALA A 100 -2.48 -3.70 -16.68
C ALA A 100 -1.15 -2.95 -16.53
N HIS A 101 -0.11 -3.62 -16.05
CA HIS A 101 1.19 -3.03 -15.74
C HIS A 101 1.87 -2.47 -17.00
N HIS A 102 2.05 -1.16 -17.07
CA HIS A 102 2.66 -0.43 -18.19
C HIS A 102 2.09 -0.76 -19.59
N SER A 103 0.86 -1.19 -19.67
CA SER A 103 0.20 -1.80 -20.84
C SER A 103 0.24 -0.97 -22.12
N SER A 104 0.45 0.34 -22.04
CA SER A 104 0.42 1.22 -23.22
C SER A 104 1.78 1.47 -23.85
N ARG A 105 2.90 1.05 -23.23
CA ARG A 105 4.24 1.46 -23.65
C ARG A 105 5.28 0.33 -23.71
N ILE A 106 5.10 -0.72 -22.96
CA ILE A 106 6.06 -1.82 -22.85
C ILE A 106 5.29 -3.12 -23.05
N PRO A 107 5.74 -4.02 -23.94
CA PRO A 107 5.16 -5.34 -24.06
C PRO A 107 5.23 -6.06 -22.72
N ALA A 108 4.11 -6.56 -22.24
CA ALA A 108 4.11 -7.39 -21.05
C ALA A 108 4.92 -8.66 -21.31
N PRO A 109 5.72 -9.15 -20.36
CA PRO A 109 6.34 -10.46 -20.46
C PRO A 109 5.25 -11.53 -20.50
N ASP A 110 5.54 -12.68 -21.15
CA ASP A 110 4.61 -13.80 -21.18
C ASP A 110 4.20 -14.20 -19.77
N CYS A 111 2.93 -14.56 -19.58
CA CYS A 111 2.35 -14.94 -18.29
C CYS A 111 3.19 -16.00 -17.56
N ALA A 112 3.68 -17.01 -18.31
CA ALA A 112 4.51 -18.10 -17.80
C ALA A 112 5.92 -17.66 -17.31
N THR A 113 6.33 -16.42 -17.56
CA THR A 113 7.58 -15.87 -17.04
C THR A 113 7.47 -15.60 -15.53
N CYS A 114 6.29 -15.18 -15.08
CA CYS A 114 6.02 -14.87 -13.68
C CYS A 114 5.25 -16.00 -13.00
N HIS A 115 4.25 -16.58 -13.67
CA HIS A 115 3.39 -17.63 -13.14
C HIS A 115 3.83 -19.00 -13.64
N THR A 116 4.43 -19.79 -12.76
CA THR A 116 4.95 -21.12 -13.13
C THR A 116 4.07 -22.21 -12.55
N GLU A 117 3.37 -22.95 -13.43
CA GLU A 117 2.61 -24.14 -13.09
C GLU A 117 3.51 -25.37 -12.85
N HIS A 118 2.90 -26.51 -12.52
CA HIS A 118 3.57 -27.78 -12.28
C HIS A 118 4.52 -27.80 -11.07
N ARG A 119 4.27 -26.95 -10.09
CA ARG A 119 5.02 -26.88 -8.81
C ARG A 119 4.24 -27.46 -7.63
N GLY A 120 3.32 -28.36 -7.90
CA GLY A 120 2.42 -28.91 -6.89
C GLY A 120 1.30 -27.93 -6.53
N LEU A 121 0.74 -28.06 -5.34
CA LEU A 121 -0.39 -27.23 -4.89
C LEU A 121 -0.01 -25.79 -4.51
N ALA A 122 1.21 -25.38 -4.81
CA ALA A 122 1.67 -24.02 -4.51
C ALA A 122 0.79 -22.96 -5.20
N ASN A 123 0.64 -21.82 -4.54
CA ASN A 123 -0.13 -20.73 -5.08
C ASN A 123 0.61 -20.10 -6.29
N LEU A 124 -0.06 -20.09 -7.43
CA LEU A 124 0.45 -19.55 -8.68
C LEU A 124 0.67 -18.03 -8.62
N SER A 125 -0.03 -17.33 -7.73
CA SER A 125 0.15 -15.90 -7.49
C SER A 125 1.42 -15.55 -6.70
N ALA A 126 2.10 -16.55 -6.13
CA ALA A 126 3.34 -16.39 -5.39
C ALA A 126 4.54 -16.12 -6.32
N VAL A 127 4.50 -14.97 -7.00
CA VAL A 127 5.54 -14.56 -7.95
C VAL A 127 6.84 -14.24 -7.22
N ARG A 128 7.97 -14.69 -7.79
CA ARG A 128 9.31 -14.43 -7.22
C ARG A 128 9.75 -13.02 -7.56
N ASP A 129 10.48 -12.38 -6.65
CA ASP A 129 11.06 -11.04 -6.86
C ASP A 129 11.96 -10.93 -8.08
N GLN A 130 12.62 -12.05 -8.48
CA GLN A 130 13.42 -12.06 -9.70
C GLN A 130 12.60 -11.74 -10.97
N ALA A 131 11.32 -12.07 -11.00
CA ALA A 131 10.46 -11.73 -12.12
C ALA A 131 10.29 -10.20 -12.23
N CYS A 132 10.11 -9.51 -11.11
CA CYS A 132 10.04 -8.05 -11.08
C CYS A 132 11.42 -7.42 -11.32
N ALA A 133 12.44 -7.93 -10.65
CA ALA A 133 13.81 -7.44 -10.74
C ALA A 133 14.44 -7.65 -12.12
N SER A 134 13.96 -8.58 -12.94
CA SER A 134 14.44 -8.76 -14.31
C SER A 134 14.33 -7.49 -15.16
N CYS A 135 13.33 -6.64 -14.85
CA CYS A 135 13.16 -5.33 -15.48
C CYS A 135 13.54 -4.19 -14.52
N HIS A 136 13.01 -4.20 -13.30
CA HIS A 136 13.13 -3.07 -12.36
C HIS A 136 14.53 -2.88 -11.77
N ARG A 137 15.41 -3.87 -11.83
CA ARG A 137 16.80 -3.72 -11.39
C ARG A 137 17.61 -2.80 -12.32
N ASP A 138 17.31 -2.80 -13.61
CA ASP A 138 17.94 -1.91 -14.59
C ASP A 138 16.98 -1.56 -15.73
N LEU A 139 16.02 -0.70 -15.44
CA LEU A 139 15.07 -0.23 -16.45
C LEU A 139 15.73 0.58 -17.55
N LYS A 140 16.85 1.27 -17.25
CA LYS A 140 17.50 2.17 -18.19
C LYS A 140 18.19 1.44 -19.34
N SER A 141 18.67 0.23 -19.14
CA SER A 141 19.31 -0.55 -20.22
C SER A 141 18.31 -0.99 -21.28
N GLY A 142 17.08 -1.32 -20.88
CA GLY A 142 16.01 -1.70 -21.81
C GLY A 142 15.17 -0.52 -22.30
N HIS A 143 15.09 0.57 -21.53
CA HIS A 143 14.25 1.74 -21.77
C HIS A 143 14.97 3.04 -21.38
N PRO A 144 15.88 3.56 -22.21
CA PRO A 144 16.72 4.73 -21.90
C PRO A 144 15.90 5.97 -21.52
N ASP A 145 14.72 6.14 -22.12
CA ASP A 145 13.82 7.29 -21.94
C ASP A 145 12.83 7.09 -20.79
N THR A 146 13.07 6.12 -19.90
CA THR A 146 12.16 5.87 -18.79
C THR A 146 12.03 7.08 -17.87
N ARG A 147 10.78 7.43 -17.54
CA ARG A 147 10.46 8.45 -16.52
C ARG A 147 10.40 7.87 -15.11
N TYR A 148 10.45 6.56 -14.99
CA TYR A 148 10.47 5.85 -13.74
C TYR A 148 11.88 5.74 -13.18
N VAL A 149 11.99 5.36 -11.91
CA VAL A 149 13.29 5.07 -11.32
C VAL A 149 13.98 3.96 -12.10
N SER A 150 15.17 4.25 -12.58
CA SER A 150 15.90 3.38 -13.50
C SER A 150 16.44 2.12 -12.85
N GLN A 151 16.67 2.14 -11.54
CA GLN A 151 17.27 1.03 -10.81
C GLN A 151 16.66 0.90 -9.43
N ILE A 152 16.24 -0.32 -9.05
CA ILE A 152 15.75 -0.66 -7.73
C ILE A 152 16.48 -1.93 -7.27
N HIS A 153 17.47 -1.77 -6.38
CA HIS A 153 18.27 -2.87 -5.86
C HIS A 153 17.82 -3.33 -4.48
N SER A 154 17.33 -2.41 -3.66
CA SER A 154 16.85 -2.74 -2.31
C SER A 154 15.77 -1.78 -1.83
N LEU A 155 14.94 -2.24 -0.91
CA LEU A 155 13.93 -1.40 -0.24
C LEU A 155 14.57 -0.28 0.57
N GLU A 156 15.72 -0.53 1.19
CA GLU A 156 16.37 0.41 2.08
C GLU A 156 17.13 1.52 1.36
N LYS A 157 17.77 1.19 0.23
CA LYS A 157 18.76 2.08 -0.39
C LYS A 157 18.18 2.96 -1.47
N ASP A 158 17.42 2.40 -2.38
CA ASP A 158 17.07 3.07 -3.63
C ASP A 158 15.59 2.95 -4.02
N HIS A 159 14.76 2.29 -3.22
CA HIS A 159 13.33 2.20 -3.50
C HIS A 159 12.66 3.59 -3.49
N PRO A 160 12.01 4.04 -4.57
CA PRO A 160 11.55 5.42 -4.73
C PRO A 160 10.47 5.84 -3.73
N GLU A 161 9.53 4.94 -3.41
CA GLU A 161 8.46 5.22 -2.44
C GLU A 161 9.01 5.56 -1.04
N LEU A 162 10.18 5.01 -0.70
CA LEU A 162 10.83 5.26 0.57
C LEU A 162 11.84 6.42 0.51
N ALA A 163 11.99 7.06 -0.64
CA ALA A 163 12.91 8.20 -0.80
C ALA A 163 12.58 9.35 0.16
N ALA A 164 11.29 9.60 0.37
CA ALA A 164 10.83 10.65 1.29
C ALA A 164 11.21 10.39 2.76
N LEU A 165 11.57 9.16 3.11
CA LEU A 165 11.98 8.79 4.47
C LEU A 165 13.49 8.85 4.68
N ARG A 166 14.25 9.14 3.62
CA ARG A 166 15.72 9.15 3.66
C ARG A 166 16.25 10.57 3.75
N ALA A 167 17.29 10.77 4.55
CA ALA A 167 18.07 11.99 4.53
C ALA A 167 18.79 12.12 3.17
N VAL A 168 18.79 13.31 2.61
CA VAL A 168 19.51 13.65 1.38
C VAL A 168 20.63 14.63 1.73
N ASN A 169 21.87 14.29 1.41
CA ASN A 169 23.05 15.11 1.71
C ASN A 169 23.15 15.51 3.19
N GLY A 170 22.76 14.63 4.11
CA GLY A 170 22.78 14.89 5.55
C GLY A 170 21.61 15.73 6.07
N VAL A 171 20.73 16.22 5.19
CA VAL A 171 19.49 16.91 5.59
C VAL A 171 18.40 15.89 5.84
N PRO A 172 17.81 15.86 7.04
CA PRO A 172 16.67 14.97 7.33
C PRO A 172 15.54 15.20 6.35
N ALA A 173 14.87 14.12 5.99
CA ALA A 173 13.64 14.22 5.21
C ALA A 173 12.57 14.99 6.01
N SER A 174 11.75 15.76 5.33
CA SER A 174 10.72 16.62 5.92
C SER A 174 9.40 16.47 5.15
N ASP A 175 8.29 16.51 5.88
CA ASP A 175 6.97 16.59 5.29
C ASP A 175 6.76 17.97 4.64
N PRO A 176 6.33 18.07 3.39
CA PRO A 176 6.05 19.32 2.72
C PRO A 176 4.78 20.02 3.21
N ALA A 177 4.04 19.42 4.15
CA ALA A 177 2.82 20.00 4.70
C ALA A 177 3.10 21.38 5.32
N LYS A 178 2.21 22.32 5.03
CA LYS A 178 2.28 23.71 5.50
C LYS A 178 1.24 24.05 6.57
N ILE A 179 0.51 23.05 7.04
CA ILE A 179 -0.36 23.18 8.20
C ILE A 179 0.47 23.09 9.47
N LYS A 180 0.26 23.96 10.41
CA LYS A 180 0.89 23.90 11.73
C LYS A 180 0.04 23.00 12.64
N LEU A 181 0.50 21.80 12.85
CA LEU A 181 -0.12 20.84 13.76
C LEU A 181 0.94 20.32 14.72
N ASN A 182 0.60 20.28 16.00
CA ASN A 182 1.45 19.73 17.05
C ASN A 182 0.74 18.52 17.65
N HIS A 183 1.14 17.32 17.26
CA HIS A 183 0.55 16.08 17.78
C HIS A 183 0.76 15.95 19.29
N ALA A 184 1.95 16.30 19.80
CA ALA A 184 2.26 16.15 21.22
C ALA A 184 1.29 16.95 22.11
N ILE A 185 0.85 18.13 21.69
CA ILE A 185 -0.16 18.91 22.44
C ILE A 185 -1.50 18.15 22.41
N HIS A 186 -1.92 17.66 21.25
CA HIS A 186 -3.22 17.01 21.08
C HIS A 186 -3.31 15.61 21.75
N MET A 187 -2.18 14.98 22.00
CA MET A 187 -2.11 13.69 22.70
C MET A 187 -2.07 13.84 24.23
N ASN A 188 -2.02 15.06 24.75
CA ASN A 188 -2.18 15.37 26.17
C ASN A 188 -3.62 15.80 26.46
N PRO A 189 -4.08 15.78 27.75
CA PRO A 189 -5.38 16.32 28.10
C PRO A 189 -5.52 17.77 27.67
N ILE A 190 -6.44 18.07 26.78
CA ILE A 190 -6.71 19.42 26.27
C ILE A 190 -8.14 19.84 26.58
N ARG A 191 -8.35 21.17 26.64
CA ARG A 191 -9.68 21.73 26.91
C ARG A 191 -10.48 21.85 25.60
N GLN A 192 -11.69 21.33 25.62
CA GLN A 192 -12.62 21.43 24.49
C GLN A 192 -13.21 22.85 24.42
N GLY A 193 -12.57 23.73 23.66
CA GLY A 193 -12.93 25.14 23.59
C GLY A 193 -12.60 25.93 24.87
N PRO A 194 -12.94 27.23 24.93
CA PRO A 194 -12.51 28.12 26.02
C PRO A 194 -13.03 27.70 27.40
N ASN A 195 -14.24 27.16 27.48
CA ASN A 195 -14.92 26.83 28.72
C ASN A 195 -15.32 25.34 28.85
N GLY A 196 -14.86 24.49 27.91
CA GLY A 196 -15.22 23.07 27.89
C GLY A 196 -14.44 22.23 28.88
N ALA A 197 -14.82 20.97 29.01
CA ALA A 197 -14.12 19.97 29.80
C ALA A 197 -12.74 19.63 29.24
N LEU A 198 -11.88 19.06 30.07
CA LEU A 198 -10.66 18.41 29.60
C LEU A 198 -11.02 17.10 28.90
N VAL A 199 -10.49 16.89 27.72
CA VAL A 199 -10.68 15.69 26.91
C VAL A 199 -9.32 15.09 26.54
N ASN A 200 -9.29 13.78 26.46
CA ASN A 200 -8.15 13.03 25.91
C ASN A 200 -8.52 12.62 24.50
N LEU A 201 -7.74 13.05 23.53
CA LEU A 201 -7.92 12.64 22.13
C LEU A 201 -7.18 11.33 21.86
N GLU A 202 -7.79 10.51 21.03
CA GLU A 202 -7.19 9.31 20.45
C GLU A 202 -6.89 9.55 18.96
N CYS A 203 -6.03 8.73 18.38
CA CYS A 203 -5.69 8.83 16.95
C CYS A 203 -6.96 8.78 16.08
N GLY A 204 -7.93 7.94 16.45
CA GLY A 204 -9.20 7.78 15.74
C GLY A 204 -10.13 8.99 15.76
N ASN A 205 -9.92 9.96 16.64
CA ASN A 205 -10.70 11.21 16.61
C ASN A 205 -10.40 12.06 15.38
N CYS A 206 -9.18 11.93 14.83
CA CYS A 206 -8.74 12.67 13.65
C CYS A 206 -8.51 11.77 12.45
N HIS A 207 -7.91 10.59 12.64
CA HIS A 207 -7.56 9.65 11.58
C HIS A 207 -8.60 8.54 11.51
N ARG A 208 -9.33 8.49 10.39
CA ARG A 208 -10.41 7.51 10.17
C ARG A 208 -10.18 6.77 8.86
N PRO A 209 -10.53 5.48 8.77
CA PRO A 209 -10.51 4.77 7.49
C PRO A 209 -11.38 5.49 6.46
N ALA A 210 -10.94 5.50 5.20
CA ALA A 210 -11.64 6.21 4.13
C ALA A 210 -13.09 5.73 3.92
N ALA A 211 -13.38 4.47 4.24
CA ALA A 211 -14.73 3.88 4.18
C ALA A 211 -15.56 4.06 5.46
N ALA A 212 -15.04 4.73 6.49
CA ALA A 212 -15.83 4.98 7.70
C ALA A 212 -16.97 5.94 7.37
N ALA A 213 -18.20 5.56 7.74
CA ALA A 213 -19.36 6.42 7.54
C ALA A 213 -19.19 7.73 8.31
N PRO A 214 -19.62 8.87 7.74
CA PRO A 214 -19.64 10.15 8.45
C PRO A 214 -20.41 10.03 9.75
N GLY A 215 -19.86 10.57 10.86
CA GLY A 215 -20.53 10.58 12.14
C GLY A 215 -20.39 9.29 12.99
N LEU A 216 -19.70 8.28 12.49
CA LEU A 216 -19.37 7.11 13.32
C LEU A 216 -18.39 7.52 14.42
N ASP A 217 -18.76 7.23 15.67
CA ASP A 217 -17.83 7.33 16.80
C ASP A 217 -16.72 6.29 16.63
N TYR A 218 -15.57 6.74 16.21
CA TYR A 218 -14.45 5.93 15.85
C TYR A 218 -13.31 6.14 16.85
N SER A 219 -12.88 5.08 17.50
CA SER A 219 -11.75 5.11 18.44
C SER A 219 -10.73 4.03 18.10
N ASP A 220 -9.48 4.18 18.57
CA ASP A 220 -8.44 3.17 18.47
C ASP A 220 -8.89 1.83 19.04
N ALA A 221 -9.62 1.86 20.16
CA ALA A 221 -10.16 0.66 20.79
C ALA A 221 -11.20 -0.03 19.90
N LYS A 222 -12.11 0.74 19.29
CA LYS A 222 -13.13 0.22 18.37
C LYS A 222 -12.50 -0.31 17.08
N TYR A 223 -11.47 0.36 16.55
CA TYR A 223 -10.73 -0.09 15.39
C TYR A 223 -10.05 -1.44 15.65
N ARG A 224 -9.41 -1.59 16.80
CA ARG A 224 -8.77 -2.85 17.21
C ARG A 224 -9.78 -3.93 17.59
N ALA A 225 -10.85 -3.60 18.29
CA ALA A 225 -11.89 -4.55 18.68
C ALA A 225 -12.68 -5.12 17.50
N ALA A 226 -12.76 -4.39 16.40
CA ALA A 226 -13.30 -4.91 15.14
C ALA A 226 -12.36 -5.93 14.47
N ALA A 227 -11.11 -6.08 14.98
CA ALA A 227 -10.24 -7.17 14.59
C ALA A 227 -10.85 -8.50 15.04
N VAL A 228 -10.95 -9.41 14.09
CA VAL A 228 -11.59 -10.70 14.09
C VAL A 228 -11.54 -11.40 15.46
N SER A 229 -12.70 -11.71 16.04
CA SER A 229 -12.77 -12.83 16.95
C SER A 229 -12.65 -14.10 16.11
N TYR A 230 -11.48 -14.72 16.08
CA TYR A 230 -11.38 -16.10 15.66
C TYR A 230 -12.22 -16.91 16.62
N LYS A 231 -13.26 -17.56 16.13
CA LYS A 231 -13.93 -18.60 16.92
C LYS A 231 -12.97 -19.77 16.98
N ASP A 232 -12.74 -20.30 18.17
CA ASP A 232 -12.03 -21.57 18.35
C ASP A 232 -12.68 -22.62 17.43
N GLY A 233 -11.90 -23.12 16.49
CA GLY A 233 -12.35 -24.07 15.47
C GLY A 233 -12.32 -23.54 14.04
N ASP A 234 -12.11 -22.27 13.79
CA ASP A 234 -11.80 -21.78 12.45
C ASP A 234 -10.40 -22.28 12.05
N GLU A 235 -10.36 -23.15 11.08
CA GLU A 235 -9.11 -23.65 10.51
C GLU A 235 -8.31 -22.44 10.01
N ILE A 236 -7.17 -22.16 10.66
CA ILE A 236 -6.23 -21.15 10.17
C ILE A 236 -5.67 -21.69 8.86
N LEU A 237 -6.38 -21.39 7.77
CA LEU A 237 -5.87 -21.68 6.44
C LEU A 237 -4.56 -20.90 6.30
N PRO A 238 -3.46 -21.59 5.94
CA PRO A 238 -2.18 -20.89 5.75
C PRO A 238 -2.40 -19.76 4.75
N ALA A 239 -1.74 -18.62 4.95
CA ALA A 239 -1.84 -17.41 4.12
C ALA A 239 -1.76 -17.67 2.60
N SER A 240 -1.23 -18.82 2.19
CA SER A 240 -1.21 -19.32 0.82
C SER A 240 -2.61 -19.64 0.22
N SER A 241 -3.66 -19.74 1.02
CA SER A 241 -5.02 -19.98 0.52
C SER A 241 -5.84 -18.72 0.26
N GLU A 242 -5.40 -17.57 0.75
CA GLU A 242 -6.07 -16.28 0.52
C GLU A 242 -5.89 -15.74 -0.90
N GLY A 243 -4.93 -16.24 -1.65
CA GLY A 243 -4.73 -15.88 -3.06
C GLY A 243 -5.86 -16.27 -4.02
N LEU A 244 -6.94 -16.89 -3.53
CA LEU A 244 -8.11 -17.26 -4.33
C LEU A 244 -9.29 -16.30 -4.20
N LYS A 245 -9.26 -15.38 -3.24
CA LYS A 245 -10.21 -14.27 -3.26
C LYS A 245 -9.66 -13.22 -4.21
N PRO A 246 -10.43 -12.82 -5.24
CA PRO A 246 -10.09 -11.61 -5.96
C PRO A 246 -9.84 -10.53 -4.91
N PRO A 247 -8.80 -9.69 -5.05
CA PRO A 247 -8.60 -8.59 -4.14
C PRO A 247 -9.96 -7.90 -4.00
N LYS A 248 -10.39 -7.70 -2.75
CA LYS A 248 -11.62 -6.95 -2.49
C LYS A 248 -11.54 -5.69 -3.33
N PRO A 249 -12.59 -5.32 -4.08
CA PRO A 249 -12.59 -4.03 -4.74
C PRO A 249 -12.17 -3.00 -3.69
N ASP A 250 -11.33 -2.05 -4.09
CA ASP A 250 -10.86 -0.98 -3.21
C ASP A 250 -12.08 -0.36 -2.50
N THR A 251 -12.31 -0.79 -1.27
CA THR A 251 -13.47 -0.37 -0.48
C THR A 251 -13.16 0.92 0.28
N GLY A 252 -11.99 1.54 0.03
CA GLY A 252 -11.50 2.69 0.76
C GLY A 252 -11.13 2.40 2.23
N ARG A 253 -11.13 1.14 2.66
CA ARG A 253 -10.73 0.74 4.02
C ARG A 253 -9.22 0.63 4.19
N GLU A 254 -8.51 0.52 3.10
CA GLU A 254 -7.07 0.29 3.07
C GLU A 254 -6.27 1.52 3.54
N LEU A 255 -6.78 2.71 3.29
CA LEU A 255 -6.13 3.98 3.62
C LEU A 255 -6.92 4.76 4.67
N MET A 256 -6.21 5.61 5.43
CA MET A 256 -6.84 6.61 6.26
C MET A 256 -7.32 7.77 5.39
N ALA A 257 -8.54 8.25 5.66
CA ALA A 257 -9.08 9.43 4.97
C ALA A 257 -8.24 10.67 5.28
N PRO A 258 -8.12 11.60 4.33
CA PRO A 258 -7.49 12.89 4.62
C PRO A 258 -8.23 13.61 5.76
N VAL A 259 -7.47 14.11 6.73
CA VAL A 259 -8.02 14.88 7.85
C VAL A 259 -8.60 16.20 7.33
N LYS A 260 -9.88 16.45 7.60
CA LYS A 260 -10.58 17.67 7.23
C LYS A 260 -10.93 18.49 8.46
N PHE A 261 -10.88 19.82 8.33
CA PHE A 261 -11.21 20.75 9.42
C PHE A 261 -12.60 20.45 10.02
N ALA A 262 -13.61 20.31 9.16
CA ALA A 262 -15.00 20.09 9.58
C ALA A 262 -15.19 18.82 10.42
N ASP A 263 -14.44 17.77 10.11
CA ASP A 263 -14.63 16.45 10.72
C ASP A 263 -13.78 16.25 11.99
N ALA A 264 -12.60 16.90 12.05
CA ALA A 264 -11.62 16.62 13.10
C ALA A 264 -11.28 17.82 13.99
N CYS A 265 -11.45 19.05 13.51
CA CYS A 265 -10.96 20.26 14.21
C CYS A 265 -12.11 21.16 14.68
N ALA A 266 -13.18 21.29 13.89
CA ALA A 266 -14.25 22.26 14.11
C ALA A 266 -14.95 22.14 15.47
N GLY A 267 -15.04 20.92 16.03
CA GLY A 267 -15.68 20.68 17.34
C GLY A 267 -14.95 21.35 18.51
N CYS A 268 -13.66 21.67 18.38
CA CYS A 268 -12.87 22.33 19.40
C CYS A 268 -12.36 23.71 18.94
N HIS A 269 -12.00 23.85 17.68
CA HIS A 269 -11.50 25.09 17.09
C HIS A 269 -12.61 25.86 16.40
N LEU A 270 -13.42 26.55 17.23
CA LEU A 270 -14.50 27.39 16.74
C LEU A 270 -13.90 28.62 16.06
N LEU A 271 -14.31 28.91 14.83
CA LEU A 271 -13.87 30.07 14.06
C LEU A 271 -14.74 31.32 14.42
N THR A 272 -14.87 31.59 15.72
CA THR A 272 -15.64 32.71 16.22
C THR A 272 -14.98 34.04 15.82
N PHE A 273 -15.80 35.01 15.42
CA PHE A 273 -15.34 36.29 14.93
C PHE A 273 -15.89 37.50 15.73
N ASP A 274 -17.02 37.34 16.38
CA ASP A 274 -17.62 38.34 17.24
C ASP A 274 -18.55 37.67 18.27
N LYS A 275 -18.56 38.20 19.49
CA LYS A 275 -19.35 37.68 20.63
C LYS A 275 -20.87 37.78 20.46
N ARG A 276 -21.34 38.52 19.46
CA ARG A 276 -22.77 38.65 19.14
C ARG A 276 -23.33 37.45 18.41
N PHE A 277 -22.44 36.61 17.87
CA PHE A 277 -22.82 35.45 17.07
C PHE A 277 -22.31 34.17 17.72
N ASP A 278 -23.20 33.21 17.82
CA ASP A 278 -22.87 31.87 18.34
C ASP A 278 -22.17 31.01 17.26
N GLU A 279 -22.34 31.36 16.00
CA GLU A 279 -21.72 30.68 14.86
C GLU A 279 -20.33 31.24 14.55
N GLY A 280 -19.45 30.39 14.01
CA GLY A 280 -18.17 30.80 13.45
C GLY A 280 -18.25 31.13 11.96
N VAL A 281 -17.17 31.72 11.41
CA VAL A 281 -17.03 31.89 9.97
C VAL A 281 -16.83 30.53 9.29
N PRO A 282 -17.25 30.38 8.01
CA PRO A 282 -16.96 29.19 7.25
C PRO A 282 -15.43 29.01 7.09
N HIS A 283 -14.97 27.76 7.16
CA HIS A 283 -13.58 27.43 6.83
C HIS A 283 -13.42 27.34 5.30
N ASP A 284 -13.17 28.49 4.70
CA ASP A 284 -13.13 28.66 3.24
C ASP A 284 -12.09 29.73 2.87
N ARG A 285 -12.00 30.07 1.58
CA ARG A 285 -11.09 31.12 1.07
C ARG A 285 -11.38 32.46 1.71
N PRO A 286 -10.34 33.33 1.90
CA PRO A 286 -10.49 34.64 2.55
C PRO A 286 -11.60 35.50 1.98
N GLU A 287 -11.84 35.46 0.67
CA GLU A 287 -12.88 36.24 0.00
C GLU A 287 -14.30 35.82 0.45
N LEU A 288 -14.51 34.50 0.64
CA LEU A 288 -15.78 33.98 1.12
C LEU A 288 -16.01 34.26 2.60
N VAL A 289 -14.93 34.21 3.39
CA VAL A 289 -14.96 34.63 4.81
C VAL A 289 -15.33 36.11 4.92
N LEU A 290 -14.70 36.99 4.13
CA LEU A 290 -15.02 38.41 4.12
C LEU A 290 -16.50 38.68 3.72
N ALA A 291 -16.96 38.04 2.65
CA ALA A 291 -18.33 38.16 2.20
C ALA A 291 -19.34 37.73 3.28
N PHE A 292 -19.02 36.62 3.98
CA PHE A 292 -19.83 36.15 5.12
C PHE A 292 -19.88 37.20 6.24
N LEU A 293 -18.72 37.76 6.67
CA LEU A 293 -18.66 38.77 7.70
C LEU A 293 -19.50 40.01 7.37
N ILE A 294 -19.33 40.54 6.17
CA ILE A 294 -20.11 41.71 5.71
C ILE A 294 -21.60 41.41 5.76
N THR A 295 -22.02 40.27 5.23
CA THR A 295 -23.42 39.86 5.21
C THR A 295 -24.01 39.74 6.61
N LYS A 296 -23.29 39.09 7.54
CA LYS A 296 -23.71 38.87 8.93
C LYS A 296 -23.86 40.21 9.67
N PHE A 297 -22.87 41.10 9.56
CA PHE A 297 -22.93 42.41 10.20
C PHE A 297 -23.99 43.30 9.59
N GLN A 298 -24.24 43.25 8.26
CA GLN A 298 -25.35 43.97 7.63
C GLN A 298 -26.73 43.50 8.15
N GLN A 299 -26.93 42.20 8.24
CA GLN A 299 -28.14 41.61 8.81
C GLN A 299 -28.35 42.04 10.28
N TYR A 300 -27.26 41.95 11.07
CA TYR A 300 -27.32 42.30 12.47
C TYR A 300 -27.68 43.76 12.69
N ILE A 301 -26.99 44.71 12.05
CA ILE A 301 -27.24 46.15 12.27
C ILE A 301 -28.63 46.57 11.75
N GLY A 302 -29.16 45.87 10.74
CA GLY A 302 -30.52 46.08 10.27
C GLY A 302 -31.59 45.76 11.30
N THR A 303 -31.35 44.81 12.17
CA THR A 303 -32.22 44.43 13.30
C THR A 303 -31.87 45.12 14.63
N HIS A 304 -30.67 45.67 14.75
CA HIS A 304 -30.16 46.34 15.97
C HIS A 304 -29.65 47.77 15.68
N PRO A 305 -30.48 48.69 15.11
CA PRO A 305 -30.01 49.99 14.66
C PRO A 305 -29.50 50.90 15.78
N ALA A 306 -29.80 50.64 17.04
CA ALA A 306 -29.27 51.39 18.17
C ALA A 306 -27.78 51.17 18.38
N GLU A 307 -27.18 50.07 17.90
CA GLU A 307 -25.78 49.75 18.06
C GLU A 307 -24.83 50.62 17.20
N VAL A 308 -25.34 51.47 16.34
CA VAL A 308 -24.52 52.49 15.67
C VAL A 308 -23.90 53.53 16.66
N ARG A 309 -24.41 53.57 17.89
CA ARG A 309 -23.83 54.40 18.95
C ARG A 309 -22.71 53.62 19.66
N VAL A 310 -21.50 53.84 19.22
CA VAL A 310 -20.32 53.17 19.78
C VAL A 310 -19.71 54.00 20.88
N GLN A 311 -19.65 53.45 22.09
CA GLN A 311 -18.92 54.04 23.20
C GLN A 311 -17.45 53.63 23.14
N ARG A 312 -16.56 54.59 23.01
CA ARG A 312 -15.11 54.36 23.01
C ARG A 312 -14.52 54.76 24.35
N ASP A 313 -13.73 53.93 24.94
CA ASP A 313 -12.88 54.27 26.06
C ASP A 313 -11.69 55.09 25.50
N PRO A 314 -11.63 56.39 25.82
CA PRO A 314 -10.56 57.26 25.33
C PRO A 314 -9.22 57.05 26.08
N GLY A 315 -9.17 56.09 27.02
CA GLY A 315 -7.99 55.80 27.82
C GLY A 315 -7.83 56.73 29.01
N ARG A 316 -6.59 57.00 29.38
CA ARG A 316 -6.23 57.87 30.51
C ARG A 316 -5.42 59.08 30.02
N ASP A 317 -5.57 60.20 30.75
CA ASP A 317 -4.72 61.37 30.51
C ASP A 317 -3.29 61.16 31.00
N LEU A 318 -2.42 62.15 30.80
CA LEU A 318 -1.03 62.07 31.20
C LEU A 318 -0.82 61.96 32.74
N SER A 319 -1.86 62.26 33.52
CA SER A 319 -1.85 62.08 34.98
C SER A 319 -2.41 60.71 35.41
N GLY A 320 -2.78 59.88 34.46
CA GLY A 320 -3.36 58.55 34.74
C GLY A 320 -4.86 58.54 35.03
N LYS A 321 -5.55 59.69 34.95
CA LYS A 321 -6.98 59.83 35.20
C LYS A 321 -7.79 59.37 33.97
N PRO A 322 -8.88 58.60 34.18
CA PRO A 322 -9.74 58.19 33.07
C PRO A 322 -10.35 59.41 32.38
N LEU A 323 -10.27 59.44 31.08
CA LEU A 323 -10.98 60.42 30.26
C LEU A 323 -12.45 60.04 30.14
N PRO A 324 -13.36 61.04 29.97
CA PRO A 324 -14.78 60.75 29.83
C PRO A 324 -15.06 59.92 28.59
N PRO A 325 -15.98 58.96 28.64
CA PRO A 325 -16.32 58.12 27.47
C PRO A 325 -16.80 59.01 26.30
N GLN A 326 -16.25 58.75 25.13
CA GLN A 326 -16.69 59.38 23.91
C GLN A 326 -17.73 58.52 23.19
N VAL A 327 -18.91 59.10 22.92
CA VAL A 327 -19.96 58.47 22.11
C VAL A 327 -19.79 58.91 20.68
N ARG A 328 -19.50 57.98 19.82
CA ARG A 328 -19.45 58.19 18.37
C ARG A 328 -20.69 57.56 17.72
N VAL A 329 -21.37 58.27 16.88
CA VAL A 329 -22.52 57.80 16.09
C VAL A 329 -22.03 57.51 14.69
N LEU A 330 -22.14 56.25 14.31
CA LEU A 330 -21.73 55.77 12.98
C LEU A 330 -22.94 55.67 12.07
N THR A 331 -22.70 55.73 10.76
CA THR A 331 -23.71 55.22 9.82
C THR A 331 -23.71 53.68 9.87
N PRO A 332 -24.80 53.00 9.50
CA PRO A 332 -24.82 51.52 9.42
C PRO A 332 -23.67 50.97 8.58
N ALA A 333 -23.36 51.60 7.46
CA ALA A 333 -22.22 51.19 6.60
C ALA A 333 -20.86 51.32 7.28
N GLN A 334 -20.61 52.44 8.02
CA GLN A 334 -19.40 52.60 8.80
C GLN A 334 -19.30 51.59 9.94
N TRP A 335 -20.41 51.30 10.61
CA TRP A 335 -20.45 50.30 11.67
C TRP A 335 -20.09 48.92 11.10
N VAL A 336 -20.69 48.48 9.97
CA VAL A 336 -20.36 47.24 9.29
C VAL A 336 -18.87 47.19 8.94
N ALA A 337 -18.32 48.28 8.35
CA ALA A 337 -16.93 48.33 7.96
C ALA A 337 -15.98 48.18 9.18
N GLU A 338 -16.26 48.89 10.28
CA GLU A 338 -15.45 48.78 11.50
C GLU A 338 -15.56 47.39 12.14
N ARG A 339 -16.74 46.79 12.24
CA ARG A 339 -16.89 45.44 12.80
C ARG A 339 -16.24 44.37 11.91
N THR A 340 -16.34 44.54 10.61
CA THR A 340 -15.65 43.62 9.67
C THR A 340 -14.15 43.71 9.85
N ALA A 341 -13.57 44.92 9.95
CA ALA A 341 -12.13 45.09 10.18
C ALA A 341 -11.67 44.48 11.52
N ASP A 342 -12.46 44.67 12.60
CA ASP A 342 -12.14 44.09 13.89
C ASP A 342 -12.16 42.54 13.83
N ALA A 343 -13.16 41.98 13.13
CA ALA A 343 -13.29 40.52 12.91
C ALA A 343 -12.14 39.97 12.07
N GLU A 344 -11.76 40.65 10.99
CA GLU A 344 -10.60 40.30 10.16
C GLU A 344 -9.28 40.34 10.95
N GLU A 345 -9.06 41.38 11.78
CA GLU A 345 -7.88 41.43 12.65
C GLU A 345 -7.81 40.23 13.59
N LEU A 346 -8.95 39.86 14.21
CA LEU A 346 -9.07 38.68 15.08
C LEU A 346 -8.80 37.38 14.31
N LEU A 347 -9.43 37.22 13.16
CA LEU A 347 -9.34 35.99 12.39
C LEU A 347 -7.98 35.79 11.78
N TRP A 348 -7.46 36.81 11.04
CA TRP A 348 -6.19 36.63 10.32
C TRP A 348 -4.98 36.59 11.23
N ARG A 349 -4.93 37.43 12.27
CA ARG A 349 -3.76 37.52 13.14
C ARG A 349 -3.76 36.51 14.31
N LYS A 350 -4.93 36.12 14.80
CA LYS A 350 -5.01 35.26 15.99
C LYS A 350 -5.54 33.87 15.71
N THR A 351 -6.54 33.72 14.87
CA THR A 351 -7.21 32.43 14.65
C THR A 351 -6.59 31.65 13.51
N CYS A 352 -6.65 32.16 12.30
CA CYS A 352 -6.21 31.42 11.11
C CYS A 352 -4.70 31.17 11.09
N LYS A 353 -3.91 32.12 11.59
CA LYS A 353 -2.44 32.02 11.69
C LYS A 353 -1.96 30.91 12.62
N GLN A 354 -2.81 30.41 13.52
CA GLN A 354 -2.43 29.29 14.38
C GLN A 354 -2.16 28.01 13.57
N CYS A 355 -2.91 27.81 12.48
CA CYS A 355 -2.80 26.63 11.64
C CYS A 355 -2.17 26.93 10.27
N HIS A 356 -2.40 28.12 9.72
CA HIS A 356 -1.98 28.47 8.38
C HIS A 356 -0.79 29.42 8.34
N ALA A 357 0.05 29.31 7.32
CA ALA A 357 1.00 30.36 6.95
C ALA A 357 0.27 31.39 6.10
N LEU A 358 0.18 32.61 6.61
CA LEU A 358 -0.46 33.73 5.95
C LEU A 358 0.58 34.73 5.50
N THR A 359 0.47 35.23 4.26
CA THR A 359 1.28 36.31 3.70
C THR A 359 0.39 37.48 3.30
N THR A 360 0.85 38.69 3.59
CA THR A 360 0.16 39.94 3.18
C THR A 360 0.81 40.42 1.90
N GLN A 361 0.06 40.54 0.84
CA GLN A 361 0.53 41.15 -0.40
C GLN A 361 0.33 42.66 -0.34
N GLN A 362 1.26 43.44 -0.91
CA GLN A 362 1.20 44.89 -0.91
C GLN A 362 -0.03 45.50 -1.58
N ASN A 363 -0.63 44.77 -2.50
CA ASN A 363 -1.76 45.21 -3.29
C ASN A 363 -3.11 44.48 -2.97
N SER A 364 -3.16 43.73 -1.89
CA SER A 364 -4.38 43.01 -1.48
C SER A 364 -4.73 43.34 -0.04
N ALA A 365 -5.99 43.68 0.20
CA ALA A 365 -6.54 43.84 1.54
C ALA A 365 -6.68 42.49 2.29
N LEU A 366 -6.74 41.37 1.57
CA LEU A 366 -6.90 40.04 2.14
C LEU A 366 -5.57 39.28 2.15
N PRO A 367 -5.32 38.47 3.18
CA PRO A 367 -4.13 37.64 3.23
C PRO A 367 -4.20 36.53 2.21
N GLU A 368 -3.06 36.13 1.66
CA GLU A 368 -2.89 34.91 0.93
C GLU A 368 -2.61 33.76 1.91
N VAL A 369 -3.37 32.69 1.78
CA VAL A 369 -3.21 31.47 2.57
C VAL A 369 -2.32 30.49 1.79
N ALA A 370 -1.16 30.16 2.34
CA ALA A 370 -0.29 29.16 1.71
C ALA A 370 -1.02 27.82 1.57
N ALA A 371 -0.87 27.18 0.41
CA ALA A 371 -1.45 25.86 0.17
C ALA A 371 -0.97 24.88 1.24
N ALA A 372 -1.89 24.10 1.78
CA ALA A 372 -1.62 23.18 2.90
C ALA A 372 -0.61 22.08 2.55
N ASN A 373 -0.54 21.67 1.27
CA ASN A 373 0.36 20.62 0.75
C ASN A 373 0.34 19.30 1.56
N VAL A 374 -0.77 19.03 2.22
CA VAL A 374 -0.95 17.75 2.94
C VAL A 374 -1.11 16.62 1.91
N ARG A 375 -0.26 15.63 2.00
CA ARG A 375 -0.32 14.47 1.12
C ARG A 375 -1.51 13.60 1.49
N ALA A 376 -2.39 13.34 0.53
CA ALA A 376 -3.50 12.40 0.71
C ALA A 376 -2.98 10.95 0.81
N GLN A 377 -1.88 10.64 0.12
CA GLN A 377 -1.26 9.33 0.12
C GLN A 377 0.26 9.48 0.01
N TRP A 378 0.98 8.79 0.88
CA TRP A 378 2.44 8.81 0.90
C TRP A 378 3.08 7.82 -0.07
N MET A 379 2.43 6.69 -0.28
CA MET A 379 2.91 5.59 -1.13
C MET A 379 1.87 5.29 -2.22
N PRO A 380 1.78 6.13 -3.28
CA PRO A 380 0.71 6.03 -4.28
C PRO A 380 0.79 4.78 -5.16
N HIS A 381 1.96 4.12 -5.23
CA HIS A 381 2.17 2.92 -6.04
C HIS A 381 2.25 1.64 -5.20
N ALA A 382 2.09 1.75 -3.88
CA ALA A 382 2.03 0.61 -2.98
C ALA A 382 0.61 0.42 -2.45
N LYS A 383 0.19 -0.82 -2.39
CA LYS A 383 -1.00 -1.19 -1.60
C LYS A 383 -0.56 -1.35 -0.14
N PHE A 384 -1.25 -0.68 0.74
CA PHE A 384 -1.12 -0.88 2.17
C PHE A 384 -2.52 -0.92 2.77
N ASP A 385 -2.78 -1.89 3.61
CA ASP A 385 -4.08 -2.08 4.25
C ASP A 385 -3.95 -1.96 5.76
N HIS A 386 -4.44 -0.86 6.32
CA HIS A 386 -4.50 -0.67 7.78
C HIS A 386 -5.42 -1.71 8.42
N ASP A 387 -6.49 -2.15 7.73
CA ASP A 387 -7.43 -3.15 8.24
C ASP A 387 -6.75 -4.51 8.48
N ALA A 388 -5.81 -4.89 7.61
CA ALA A 388 -5.00 -6.09 7.80
C ALA A 388 -4.06 -6.00 9.01
N HIS A 389 -3.72 -4.78 9.46
CA HIS A 389 -2.80 -4.52 10.57
C HIS A 389 -3.51 -4.05 11.86
N ARG A 390 -4.84 -4.02 11.90
CA ARG A 390 -5.61 -3.47 13.03
C ARG A 390 -5.44 -4.18 14.38
N GLY A 391 -4.78 -5.34 14.39
CA GLY A 391 -4.37 -6.01 15.62
C GLY A 391 -3.27 -5.29 16.39
N PHE A 392 -2.57 -4.33 15.74
CA PHE A 392 -1.49 -3.56 16.34
C PHE A 392 -1.96 -2.16 16.74
N SER A 393 -1.34 -1.59 17.78
CA SER A 393 -1.61 -0.19 18.12
C SER A 393 -1.00 0.74 17.07
N CYS A 394 -1.62 1.91 16.85
CA CYS A 394 -1.13 2.90 15.90
C CYS A 394 0.33 3.29 16.17
N VAL A 395 0.69 3.46 17.45
CA VAL A 395 2.04 3.82 17.88
C VAL A 395 3.09 2.71 17.68
N SER A 396 2.67 1.46 17.47
CA SER A 396 3.61 0.38 17.13
C SER A 396 4.32 0.65 15.80
N CYS A 397 3.65 1.33 14.88
CA CYS A 397 4.19 1.75 13.59
C CYS A 397 4.51 3.24 13.55
N HIS A 398 3.63 4.09 14.12
CA HIS A 398 3.75 5.54 14.15
C HIS A 398 4.34 6.05 15.48
N ALA A 399 5.45 5.46 15.91
CA ALA A 399 6.04 5.68 17.24
C ALA A 399 6.39 7.14 17.56
N LYS A 400 6.65 7.96 16.55
CA LYS A 400 7.00 9.37 16.71
C LYS A 400 5.77 10.28 16.87
N ALA A 401 4.59 9.84 16.49
CA ALA A 401 3.40 10.69 16.46
C ALA A 401 3.06 11.33 17.82
N PRO A 402 3.09 10.59 18.96
CA PRO A 402 2.74 11.18 20.24
C PRO A 402 3.69 12.28 20.74
N THR A 403 4.89 12.35 20.20
CA THR A 403 5.93 13.31 20.63
C THR A 403 6.27 14.36 19.58
N SER A 404 5.65 14.28 18.39
CA SER A 404 5.88 15.22 17.30
C SER A 404 5.28 16.59 17.64
N THR A 405 6.10 17.63 17.51
CA THR A 405 5.72 19.03 17.73
C THR A 405 5.57 19.81 16.44
N GLU A 406 6.06 19.29 15.33
CA GLU A 406 6.11 19.97 14.04
C GLU A 406 5.42 19.14 12.96
N SER A 407 4.63 19.79 12.12
CA SER A 407 4.00 19.13 10.96
C SER A 407 5.00 18.78 9.85
N SER A 408 6.22 19.28 9.92
CA SER A 408 7.32 18.87 9.05
C SER A 408 7.93 17.51 9.42
N ASP A 409 7.57 16.96 10.57
CA ASP A 409 8.00 15.62 10.99
C ASP A 409 7.34 14.55 10.11
N ILE A 410 8.16 13.67 9.56
CA ILE A 410 7.63 12.49 8.87
C ILE A 410 7.27 11.44 9.90
N LEU A 411 5.97 11.16 10.02
CA LEU A 411 5.42 10.22 11.00
C LEU A 411 5.16 8.83 10.43
N LEU A 412 5.54 8.58 9.18
CA LEU A 412 5.48 7.25 8.59
C LEU A 412 6.48 6.30 9.25
N PRO A 413 6.14 5.02 9.40
CA PRO A 413 7.08 4.01 9.83
C PRO A 413 8.18 3.83 8.79
N GLY A 414 9.43 3.69 9.25
CA GLY A 414 10.51 3.27 8.38
C GLY A 414 10.37 1.79 7.98
N ILE A 415 11.06 1.38 6.90
CA ILE A 415 11.02 0.00 6.41
C ILE A 415 11.38 -1.03 7.49
N ALA A 416 12.18 -0.65 8.47
CA ALA A 416 12.55 -1.53 9.58
C ALA A 416 11.32 -2.01 10.38
N ALA A 417 10.30 -1.16 10.56
CA ALA A 417 9.07 -1.55 11.23
C ALA A 417 8.31 -2.63 10.44
N CYS A 418 8.25 -2.51 9.13
CA CYS A 418 7.63 -3.53 8.26
C CYS A 418 8.41 -4.86 8.32
N LYS A 419 9.73 -4.79 8.28
CA LYS A 419 10.63 -5.96 8.29
C LYS A 419 10.62 -6.75 9.61
N THR A 420 10.08 -6.20 10.66
CA THR A 420 9.88 -6.94 11.93
C THR A 420 8.98 -8.16 11.71
N CYS A 421 8.00 -8.04 10.82
CA CYS A 421 7.07 -9.13 10.49
C CYS A 421 7.25 -9.61 9.04
N HIS A 422 7.45 -8.70 8.08
CA HIS A 422 7.63 -9.02 6.66
C HIS A 422 9.09 -9.34 6.34
N ALA A 423 9.45 -10.62 6.39
CA ALA A 423 10.80 -11.09 6.13
C ALA A 423 10.80 -12.42 5.37
N PRO A 424 11.88 -12.77 4.64
CA PRO A 424 11.99 -14.08 4.02
C PRO A 424 12.06 -15.19 5.06
N GLY A 425 11.35 -16.29 4.83
CA GLY A 425 11.45 -17.51 5.62
C GLY A 425 10.17 -17.89 6.37
N PRO A 426 10.12 -19.08 6.94
CA PRO A 426 8.96 -19.57 7.66
C PRO A 426 8.71 -18.76 8.94
N GLY A 427 7.46 -18.56 9.29
CA GLY A 427 7.06 -17.80 10.48
C GLY A 427 7.03 -16.29 10.31
N HIS A 428 7.32 -15.78 9.11
CA HIS A 428 7.21 -14.36 8.76
C HIS A 428 6.11 -14.13 7.73
N ALA A 429 5.54 -12.95 7.75
CA ALA A 429 4.66 -12.48 6.68
C ALA A 429 5.46 -12.30 5.38
N ASP A 430 4.76 -12.39 4.24
CA ASP A 430 5.38 -12.26 2.93
C ASP A 430 6.07 -10.89 2.76
N SER A 431 7.25 -10.89 2.16
CA SER A 431 8.07 -9.69 1.92
C SER A 431 8.38 -9.46 0.45
N ARG A 432 7.72 -10.22 -0.45
CA ARG A 432 7.94 -10.09 -1.90
C ARG A 432 7.40 -8.77 -2.43
N CYS A 433 7.89 -8.36 -3.60
CA CYS A 433 7.43 -7.14 -4.29
C CYS A 433 5.91 -7.13 -4.47
N SER A 434 5.30 -8.29 -4.78
CA SER A 434 3.86 -8.46 -4.96
C SER A 434 3.03 -8.26 -3.69
N GLU A 435 3.65 -8.25 -2.52
CA GLU A 435 2.94 -7.96 -1.26
C GLU A 435 2.52 -6.49 -1.18
N CYS A 436 3.38 -5.60 -1.65
CA CYS A 436 3.12 -4.15 -1.64
C CYS A 436 2.69 -3.61 -3.01
N HIS A 437 2.94 -4.32 -4.11
CA HIS A 437 2.65 -3.84 -5.46
C HIS A 437 1.62 -4.71 -6.17
N THR A 438 0.76 -4.05 -6.95
CA THR A 438 -0.23 -4.71 -7.81
C THR A 438 0.23 -4.67 -9.25
N TYR A 439 0.30 -5.84 -9.90
CA TYR A 439 0.63 -5.96 -11.32
C TYR A 439 -0.61 -5.96 -12.20
N HIS A 440 -1.69 -6.61 -11.75
CA HIS A 440 -2.93 -6.74 -12.49
C HIS A 440 -3.99 -5.75 -12.02
N ASP A 441 -4.78 -5.24 -12.95
CA ASP A 441 -5.97 -4.44 -12.65
C ASP A 441 -7.18 -5.38 -12.43
N TRP A 442 -7.49 -5.62 -11.16
CA TRP A 442 -8.61 -6.47 -10.75
C TRP A 442 -9.97 -5.76 -10.77
N SER A 443 -10.00 -4.47 -11.04
CA SER A 443 -11.25 -3.71 -11.16
C SER A 443 -12.04 -4.09 -12.42
N LYS A 444 -11.34 -4.60 -13.43
CA LYS A 444 -11.90 -5.05 -14.70
C LYS A 444 -12.12 -6.56 -14.66
N ARG A 445 -13.37 -6.98 -14.84
CA ARG A 445 -13.72 -8.40 -14.97
C ARG A 445 -13.94 -8.74 -16.43
N LYS A 446 -13.30 -9.79 -16.90
CA LYS A 446 -13.53 -10.34 -18.22
C LYS A 446 -14.77 -11.23 -18.20
N GLU A 447 -15.64 -11.09 -19.19
CA GLU A 447 -16.64 -12.10 -19.48
C GLU A 447 -15.94 -13.32 -20.08
N VAL A 448 -16.04 -14.44 -19.37
CA VAL A 448 -15.44 -15.71 -19.79
C VAL A 448 -16.49 -16.56 -20.48
N THR A 449 -16.24 -16.88 -21.75
CA THR A 449 -17.07 -17.89 -22.44
C THR A 449 -16.72 -19.27 -21.90
N PRO A 450 -17.69 -20.04 -21.38
CA PRO A 450 -17.43 -21.37 -20.85
C PRO A 450 -16.80 -22.27 -21.92
N LYS A 451 -15.60 -22.78 -21.66
CA LYS A 451 -14.89 -23.71 -22.55
C LYS A 451 -15.09 -25.17 -22.19
N PHE A 452 -15.38 -25.41 -20.92
CA PHE A 452 -15.47 -26.77 -20.38
C PHE A 452 -16.83 -27.01 -19.74
N THR A 453 -17.37 -28.19 -19.91
CA THR A 453 -18.54 -28.63 -19.16
C THR A 453 -18.10 -29.54 -18.01
N LEU A 454 -18.86 -29.54 -16.92
CA LEU A 454 -18.56 -30.42 -15.77
C LEU A 454 -18.42 -31.91 -16.16
N PRO A 455 -19.25 -32.50 -17.03
CA PRO A 455 -19.05 -33.84 -17.53
C PRO A 455 -17.72 -34.05 -18.26
N ALA A 456 -17.32 -33.12 -19.16
CA ALA A 456 -16.07 -33.21 -19.90
C ALA A 456 -14.85 -33.20 -18.97
N LEU A 457 -14.84 -32.34 -17.94
CA LEU A 457 -13.77 -32.29 -16.93
C LEU A 457 -13.67 -33.57 -16.09
N ARG A 458 -14.79 -34.28 -15.91
CA ARG A 458 -14.82 -35.55 -15.15
C ARG A 458 -14.32 -36.75 -15.94
N THR A 459 -14.59 -36.80 -17.24
CA THR A 459 -14.31 -37.94 -18.09
C THR A 459 -12.97 -37.87 -18.82
N GLY A 460 -12.27 -36.70 -18.77
CA GLY A 460 -11.06 -36.48 -19.58
C GLY A 460 -11.37 -36.57 -21.07
N GLY A 461 -12.56 -36.14 -21.48
CA GLY A 461 -12.99 -36.14 -22.89
C GLY A 461 -12.27 -35.10 -23.74
N PRO A 462 -12.34 -35.22 -25.09
CA PRO A 462 -11.34 -34.86 -26.06
C PRO A 462 -10.96 -33.39 -26.07
#